data_b2ea1975c97137c0b45e96f71fd92352
#
_entry.id   b2ea1975c97137c0b45e96f71fd92352
#
_cell.length_a   1.000
_cell.length_b   1.000
_cell.length_c   1.000
_cell.angle_alpha   90.00
_cell.angle_beta   90.00
_cell.angle_gamma   90.00
#
_symmetry.space_group_name_H-M   'P 1'
#
loop_
_entity.id
_entity.type
_entity.pdbx_description
1 polymer ?
#
loop_
_entity_poly.entity_id
_entity_poly.type
_entity_poly.pdbx_seq_one_letter_code
_entity_poly.pdbx_strand_id
1 'polypeptide(L)'
;MKTTESKIKLTGTALGVLFALLTICLLLGKGQADRLALAIGTVFLVMLPAAVEKFCRCRISLPVYIFGLLYAIGPMLGHCWYFYYTISWWDKLLHICGGVMFAIFGAFVFDRLVEGRQKPVADAIFALCFSIAIAAIWEFAEFGADRFLGMDMQDDTLVTHITSYLLGESIGVTGSIENIQSVAVNGIDLPGYIDLGLIDSMLDMMLESLGALVTCVLLWMDKGKHPLIQATVKQK
;
A
#
# COMPACT_ATOMS: atom_id res chain seq x y z
N MET A 1 5.57 -32.59 1.76
CA MET A 1 5.32 -31.22 1.25
C MET A 1 4.52 -30.33 2.23
N LYS A 2 3.32 -30.70 2.68
CA LYS A 2 2.50 -29.86 3.60
C LYS A 2 3.22 -29.42 4.90
N THR A 3 4.01 -30.33 5.50
CA THR A 3 4.77 -30.05 6.74
C THR A 3 5.94 -29.09 6.51
N THR A 4 6.61 -29.17 5.37
CA THR A 4 7.74 -28.29 5.03
C THR A 4 7.26 -26.85 4.76
N GLU A 5 6.18 -26.67 3.99
CA GLU A 5 5.56 -25.38 3.72
C GLU A 5 5.09 -24.68 5.01
N SER A 6 4.44 -25.44 5.91
CA SER A 6 4.00 -24.91 7.21
C SER A 6 5.20 -24.45 8.07
N LYS A 7 6.31 -25.19 8.04
CA LYS A 7 7.54 -24.79 8.73
C LYS A 7 8.12 -23.51 8.16
N ILE A 8 8.18 -23.36 6.82
CA ILE A 8 8.67 -22.15 6.17
C ILE A 8 7.82 -20.93 6.56
N LYS A 9 6.48 -21.06 6.51
CA LYS A 9 5.57 -19.98 6.93
C LYS A 9 5.80 -19.57 8.38
N LEU A 10 5.86 -20.55 9.28
CA LEU A 10 6.11 -20.29 10.70
C LEU A 10 7.46 -19.62 10.93
N THR A 11 8.51 -20.13 10.31
CA THR A 11 9.86 -19.55 10.41
C THR A 11 9.90 -18.12 9.85
N GLY A 12 9.29 -17.88 8.68
CA GLY A 12 9.21 -16.54 8.09
C GLY A 12 8.48 -15.55 8.98
N THR A 13 7.33 -15.94 9.54
CA THR A 13 6.58 -15.12 10.51
C THR A 13 7.42 -14.85 11.77
N ALA A 14 8.06 -15.87 12.33
CA ALA A 14 8.90 -15.72 13.52
C ALA A 14 10.10 -14.77 13.27
N LEU A 15 10.75 -14.88 12.12
CA LEU A 15 11.84 -13.98 11.72
C LEU A 15 11.35 -12.54 11.53
N GLY A 16 10.19 -12.34 10.89
CA GLY A 16 9.59 -11.01 10.72
C GLY A 16 9.22 -10.37 12.08
N VAL A 17 8.62 -11.13 12.99
CA VAL A 17 8.33 -10.67 14.37
C VAL A 17 9.62 -10.33 15.10
N LEU A 18 10.63 -11.21 15.05
CA LEU A 18 11.93 -10.94 15.68
C LEU A 18 12.57 -9.67 15.13
N PHE A 19 12.54 -9.45 13.83
CA PHE A 19 13.07 -8.24 13.21
C PHE A 19 12.33 -6.98 13.67
N ALA A 20 11.00 -7.02 13.75
CA ALA A 20 10.21 -5.90 14.28
C ALA A 20 10.53 -5.62 15.76
N LEU A 21 10.65 -6.66 16.60
CA LEU A 21 11.04 -6.51 18.02
C LEU A 21 12.45 -5.94 18.17
N LEU A 22 13.41 -6.38 17.36
CA LEU A 22 14.76 -5.79 17.34
C LEU A 22 14.73 -4.31 16.95
N THR A 23 13.90 -3.95 15.95
CA THR A 23 13.70 -2.55 15.55
C THR A 23 13.14 -1.73 16.72
N ILE A 24 12.13 -2.24 17.43
CA ILE A 24 11.58 -1.58 18.64
C ILE A 24 12.69 -1.34 19.69
N CYS A 25 13.50 -2.36 19.98
CA CYS A 25 14.60 -2.21 20.94
C CYS A 25 15.63 -1.15 20.50
N LEU A 26 15.96 -1.09 19.22
CA LEU A 26 16.87 -0.08 18.66
C LEU A 26 16.28 1.32 18.76
N LEU A 27 14.98 1.51 18.45
CA LEU A 27 14.30 2.80 18.54
C LEU A 27 14.24 3.30 19.99
N LEU A 28 13.94 2.43 20.94
CA LEU A 28 13.96 2.75 22.38
C LEU A 28 15.36 3.15 22.82
N GLY A 29 16.39 2.43 22.40
CA GLY A 29 17.78 2.75 22.70
C GLY A 29 18.26 4.09 22.13
N LYS A 30 17.66 4.55 21.02
CA LYS A 30 17.95 5.83 20.37
C LYS A 30 17.03 6.99 20.82
N GLY A 31 16.02 6.72 21.66
CA GLY A 31 15.03 7.71 22.07
C GLY A 31 14.06 8.18 20.95
N GLN A 32 13.91 7.39 19.88
CA GLN A 32 13.04 7.68 18.73
C GLN A 32 11.62 7.14 18.95
N ALA A 33 10.88 7.77 19.88
CA ALA A 33 9.56 7.32 20.27
C ALA A 33 8.48 7.54 19.20
N ASP A 34 8.68 8.49 18.30
CA ASP A 34 7.80 8.84 17.16
C ASP A 34 7.54 7.67 16.22
N ARG A 35 8.50 6.77 16.06
CA ARG A 35 8.44 5.61 15.14
C ARG A 35 8.01 4.31 15.80
N LEU A 36 7.86 4.30 17.13
CA LEU A 36 7.51 3.09 17.87
C LEU A 36 6.16 2.52 17.49
N ALA A 37 5.15 3.37 17.25
CA ALA A 37 3.81 2.93 16.87
C ALA A 37 3.82 2.09 15.60
N LEU A 38 4.59 2.50 14.58
CA LEU A 38 4.74 1.76 13.34
C LEU A 38 5.45 0.42 13.54
N ALA A 39 6.56 0.42 14.30
CA ALA A 39 7.30 -0.81 14.56
C ALA A 39 6.47 -1.82 15.37
N ILE A 40 5.67 -1.37 16.33
CA ILE A 40 4.71 -2.20 17.08
C ILE A 40 3.62 -2.70 16.14
N GLY A 41 3.04 -1.82 15.29
CA GLY A 41 2.04 -2.19 14.29
C GLY A 41 2.56 -3.27 13.33
N THR A 42 3.83 -3.21 12.94
CA THR A 42 4.46 -4.21 12.08
C THR A 42 4.47 -5.61 12.70
N VAL A 43 4.59 -5.75 14.03
CA VAL A 43 4.46 -7.07 14.69
C VAL A 43 3.09 -7.69 14.39
N PHE A 44 2.02 -6.90 14.46
CA PHE A 44 0.67 -7.40 14.15
C PHE A 44 0.49 -7.66 12.66
N LEU A 45 1.00 -6.79 11.78
CA LEU A 45 0.92 -6.95 10.33
C LEU A 45 1.64 -8.22 9.85
N VAL A 46 2.82 -8.53 10.39
CA VAL A 46 3.57 -9.76 10.07
C VAL A 46 2.82 -11.01 10.52
N MET A 47 2.01 -10.94 11.57
CA MET A 47 1.18 -12.05 12.03
C MET A 47 -0.13 -12.18 11.21
N LEU A 48 -0.50 -11.14 10.45
CA LEU A 48 -1.79 -11.10 9.74
C LEU A 48 -2.00 -12.26 8.76
N PRO A 49 -1.03 -12.69 7.91
CA PRO A 49 -1.23 -13.84 7.03
C PRO A 49 -1.60 -15.13 7.78
N ALA A 50 -0.97 -15.40 8.92
CA ALA A 50 -1.29 -16.54 9.76
C ALA A 50 -2.67 -16.41 10.42
N ALA A 51 -3.03 -15.19 10.85
CA ALA A 51 -4.35 -14.89 11.40
C ALA A 51 -5.44 -15.08 10.33
N VAL A 52 -5.23 -14.61 9.10
CA VAL A 52 -6.16 -14.82 7.97
C VAL A 52 -6.34 -16.31 7.69
N GLU A 53 -5.28 -17.11 7.60
CA GLU A 53 -5.39 -18.56 7.43
C GLU A 53 -6.27 -19.21 8.51
N LYS A 54 -6.08 -18.79 9.76
CA LYS A 54 -6.81 -19.34 10.92
C LYS A 54 -8.28 -18.91 10.96
N PHE A 55 -8.52 -17.58 10.90
CA PHE A 55 -9.87 -17.02 11.10
C PHE A 55 -10.76 -17.20 9.87
N CYS A 56 -10.20 -16.99 8.67
CA CYS A 56 -10.93 -17.20 7.43
C CYS A 56 -10.99 -18.65 7.00
N ARG A 57 -10.38 -19.59 7.76
CA ARG A 57 -10.32 -21.02 7.42
C ARG A 57 -9.87 -21.23 5.97
N CYS A 58 -8.78 -20.59 5.59
CA CYS A 58 -8.21 -20.68 4.25
C CYS A 58 -6.74 -21.12 4.32
N ARG A 59 -6.16 -21.34 3.18
CA ARG A 59 -4.72 -21.62 3.00
C ARG A 59 -4.18 -20.68 1.95
N ILE A 60 -3.25 -19.85 2.33
CA ILE A 60 -2.53 -18.94 1.44
C ILE A 60 -1.39 -19.71 0.79
N SER A 61 -1.19 -19.60 -0.51
CA SER A 61 -0.05 -20.23 -1.18
C SER A 61 1.27 -19.66 -0.63
N LEU A 62 2.33 -20.47 -0.63
CA LEU A 62 3.62 -20.05 -0.04
C LEU A 62 4.18 -18.76 -0.65
N PRO A 63 4.15 -18.56 -1.98
CA PRO A 63 4.64 -17.30 -2.56
C PRO A 63 3.86 -16.08 -2.06
N VAL A 64 2.53 -16.15 -2.03
CA VAL A 64 1.67 -15.04 -1.54
C VAL A 64 1.88 -14.80 -0.05
N TYR A 65 2.07 -15.86 0.73
CA TYR A 65 2.35 -15.72 2.17
C TYR A 65 3.68 -14.98 2.41
N ILE A 66 4.75 -15.39 1.72
CA ILE A 66 6.07 -14.72 1.84
C ILE A 66 5.99 -13.28 1.34
N PHE A 67 5.32 -13.05 0.20
CA PHE A 67 5.07 -11.71 -0.31
C PHE A 67 4.35 -10.83 0.73
N GLY A 68 3.32 -11.35 1.39
CA GLY A 68 2.59 -10.67 2.47
C GLY A 68 3.48 -10.33 3.66
N LEU A 69 4.42 -11.21 4.05
CA LEU A 69 5.38 -10.91 5.11
C LEU A 69 6.32 -9.77 4.71
N LEU A 70 6.85 -9.79 3.48
CA LEU A 70 7.75 -8.74 2.99
C LEU A 70 7.04 -7.40 2.87
N TYR A 71 5.81 -7.40 2.35
CA TYR A 71 4.97 -6.21 2.25
C TYR A 71 4.68 -5.61 3.64
N ALA A 72 4.33 -6.45 4.62
CA ALA A 72 4.05 -6.02 6.00
C ALA A 72 5.25 -5.34 6.69
N ILE A 73 6.49 -5.69 6.30
CA ILE A 73 7.72 -5.09 6.82
C ILE A 73 8.07 -3.78 6.09
N GLY A 74 7.56 -3.59 4.88
CA GLY A 74 7.90 -2.48 3.98
C GLY A 74 7.81 -1.10 4.61
N PRO A 75 6.66 -0.69 5.20
CA PRO A 75 6.52 0.62 5.85
C PRO A 75 7.50 0.84 7.02
N MET A 76 7.76 -0.22 7.80
CA MET A 76 8.75 -0.14 8.88
C MET A 76 10.18 0.08 8.33
N LEU A 77 10.55 -0.57 7.22
CA LEU A 77 11.81 -0.28 6.53
C LEU A 77 11.82 1.16 6.01
N GLY A 78 10.70 1.65 5.50
CA GLY A 78 10.52 3.01 5.04
C GLY A 78 10.88 4.04 6.11
N HIS A 79 10.16 4.06 7.21
CA HIS A 79 10.32 5.06 8.27
C HIS A 79 11.42 4.75 9.28
N CYS A 80 11.48 3.52 9.81
CA CYS A 80 12.42 3.21 10.90
C CYS A 80 13.86 3.01 10.40
N TRP A 81 14.01 2.58 9.14
CA TRP A 81 15.30 2.34 8.49
C TRP A 81 15.61 3.35 7.39
N TYR A 82 14.82 4.40 7.27
CA TYR A 82 15.02 5.55 6.38
C TYR A 82 14.95 5.24 4.87
N PHE A 83 14.30 4.14 4.44
CA PHE A 83 14.23 3.80 3.02
C PHE A 83 13.40 4.81 2.22
N TYR A 84 12.36 5.42 2.80
CA TYR A 84 11.63 6.53 2.16
C TYR A 84 12.54 7.72 1.81
N TYR A 85 13.57 7.96 2.62
CA TYR A 85 14.48 9.10 2.44
C TYR A 85 15.73 8.77 1.62
N THR A 86 16.06 7.48 1.43
CA THR A 86 17.29 7.04 0.75
C THR A 86 17.02 6.33 -0.57
N ILE A 87 15.81 5.84 -0.78
CA ILE A 87 15.40 5.08 -1.97
C ILE A 87 14.14 5.74 -2.52
N SER A 88 14.30 6.64 -3.48
CA SER A 88 13.25 7.51 -4.03
C SER A 88 12.02 6.77 -4.62
N TRP A 89 12.16 5.50 -4.94
CA TRP A 89 11.08 4.66 -5.48
C TRP A 89 10.48 3.70 -4.43
N TRP A 90 10.91 3.78 -3.15
CA TRP A 90 10.49 2.82 -2.12
C TRP A 90 8.98 2.87 -1.88
N ASP A 91 8.46 4.04 -1.72
CA ASP A 91 7.04 4.28 -1.53
C ASP A 91 6.22 3.77 -2.72
N LYS A 92 6.58 4.17 -3.92
CA LYS A 92 5.95 3.74 -5.18
C LYS A 92 5.96 2.22 -5.37
N LEU A 93 7.03 1.55 -4.92
CA LEU A 93 7.08 0.09 -4.88
C LEU A 93 6.03 -0.50 -3.93
N LEU A 94 5.87 0.10 -2.75
CA LEU A 94 4.90 -0.38 -1.77
C LEU A 94 3.47 -0.24 -2.29
N HIS A 95 3.12 0.85 -2.98
CA HIS A 95 1.81 1.04 -3.60
C HIS A 95 1.56 0.00 -4.71
N ILE A 96 2.52 -0.27 -5.60
CA ILE A 96 2.39 -1.36 -6.60
C ILE A 96 2.17 -2.71 -5.92
N CYS A 97 2.95 -3.01 -4.87
CA CYS A 97 2.81 -4.24 -4.09
C CYS A 97 1.47 -4.32 -3.36
N GLY A 98 0.96 -3.20 -2.86
CA GLY A 98 -0.37 -3.06 -2.28
C GLY A 98 -1.45 -3.46 -3.28
N GLY A 99 -1.38 -2.92 -4.49
CA GLY A 99 -2.29 -3.26 -5.58
C GLY A 99 -2.33 -4.76 -5.87
N VAL A 100 -1.17 -5.40 -5.94
CA VAL A 100 -1.08 -6.86 -6.10
C VAL A 100 -1.73 -7.60 -4.92
N MET A 101 -1.38 -7.22 -3.70
CA MET A 101 -1.86 -7.89 -2.49
C MET A 101 -3.36 -7.75 -2.31
N PHE A 102 -3.90 -6.53 -2.45
CA PHE A 102 -5.31 -6.28 -2.24
C PHE A 102 -6.18 -6.81 -3.37
N ALA A 103 -5.67 -6.90 -4.61
CA ALA A 103 -6.39 -7.59 -5.69
C ALA A 103 -6.50 -9.11 -5.41
N ILE A 104 -5.44 -9.76 -4.94
CA ILE A 104 -5.48 -11.18 -4.55
C ILE A 104 -6.49 -11.39 -3.40
N PHE A 105 -6.48 -10.49 -2.42
CA PHE A 105 -7.41 -10.58 -1.28
C PHE A 105 -8.85 -10.27 -1.71
N GLY A 106 -9.07 -9.30 -2.59
CA GLY A 106 -10.38 -8.98 -3.18
C GLY A 106 -10.98 -10.17 -3.93
N ALA A 107 -10.19 -10.85 -4.77
CA ALA A 107 -10.63 -12.07 -5.43
C ALA A 107 -11.04 -13.18 -4.43
N PHE A 108 -10.25 -13.36 -3.38
CA PHE A 108 -10.59 -14.29 -2.29
C PHE A 108 -11.89 -13.91 -1.56
N VAL A 109 -12.12 -12.62 -1.29
CA VAL A 109 -13.36 -12.12 -0.66
C VAL A 109 -14.55 -12.38 -1.58
N PHE A 110 -14.42 -12.11 -2.87
CA PHE A 110 -15.48 -12.35 -3.85
C PHE A 110 -15.89 -13.83 -3.89
N ASP A 111 -14.92 -14.74 -3.94
CA ASP A 111 -15.16 -16.20 -3.89
C ASP A 111 -15.92 -16.65 -2.64
N ARG A 112 -15.79 -15.88 -1.54
CA ARG A 112 -16.49 -16.18 -0.28
C ARG A 112 -17.91 -15.59 -0.22
N LEU A 113 -18.14 -14.45 -0.91
CA LEU A 113 -19.43 -13.76 -0.92
C LEU A 113 -20.38 -14.32 -1.97
N VAL A 114 -19.86 -14.83 -3.08
CA VAL A 114 -20.65 -15.29 -4.22
C VAL A 114 -20.63 -16.82 -4.27
N GLU A 115 -21.74 -17.43 -3.88
CA GLU A 115 -21.95 -18.88 -4.05
C GLU A 115 -22.25 -19.22 -5.50
N GLY A 116 -21.61 -20.25 -6.03
CA GLY A 116 -21.97 -20.84 -7.32
C GLY A 116 -20.90 -20.71 -8.40
N ARG A 117 -21.34 -20.68 -9.67
CA ARG A 117 -20.51 -20.82 -10.85
C ARG A 117 -19.51 -19.67 -10.97
N GLN A 118 -18.23 -20.00 -11.16
CA GLN A 118 -17.17 -19.03 -11.41
C GLN A 118 -17.56 -18.01 -12.50
N LYS A 119 -17.46 -16.73 -12.16
CA LYS A 119 -17.66 -15.59 -13.06
C LYS A 119 -16.35 -14.80 -13.15
N PRO A 120 -15.37 -15.27 -13.93
CA PRO A 120 -13.99 -14.74 -13.88
C PRO A 120 -13.89 -13.24 -14.17
N VAL A 121 -14.81 -12.69 -14.98
CA VAL A 121 -14.84 -11.25 -15.26
C VAL A 121 -15.36 -10.46 -14.05
N ALA A 122 -16.43 -10.95 -13.41
CA ALA A 122 -16.98 -10.28 -12.23
C ALA A 122 -16.00 -10.34 -11.05
N ASP A 123 -15.31 -11.46 -10.88
CA ASP A 123 -14.24 -11.64 -9.89
C ASP A 123 -13.09 -10.62 -10.13
N ALA A 124 -12.60 -10.52 -11.35
CA ALA A 124 -11.56 -9.57 -11.72
C ALA A 124 -11.97 -8.10 -11.48
N ILE A 125 -13.21 -7.74 -11.88
CA ILE A 125 -13.74 -6.39 -11.65
C ILE A 125 -13.87 -6.10 -10.14
N PHE A 126 -14.42 -7.04 -9.38
CA PHE A 126 -14.55 -6.86 -7.93
C PHE A 126 -13.18 -6.72 -7.26
N ALA A 127 -12.22 -7.57 -7.62
CA ALA A 127 -10.86 -7.53 -7.07
C ALA A 127 -10.17 -6.19 -7.38
N LEU A 128 -10.33 -5.68 -8.60
CA LEU A 128 -9.81 -4.37 -8.99
C LEU A 128 -10.45 -3.24 -8.18
N CYS A 129 -11.79 -3.19 -8.13
CA CYS A 129 -12.51 -2.17 -7.36
C CYS A 129 -12.19 -2.25 -5.87
N PHE A 130 -12.04 -3.45 -5.31
CA PHE A 130 -11.67 -3.66 -3.93
C PHE A 130 -10.28 -3.08 -3.63
N SER A 131 -9.29 -3.35 -4.48
CA SER A 131 -7.93 -2.81 -4.32
C SER A 131 -7.93 -1.28 -4.40
N ILE A 132 -8.59 -0.69 -5.41
CA ILE A 132 -8.70 0.78 -5.54
C ILE A 132 -9.39 1.40 -4.32
N ALA A 133 -10.42 0.76 -3.77
CA ALA A 133 -11.09 1.25 -2.57
C ALA A 133 -10.14 1.24 -1.35
N ILE A 134 -9.29 0.23 -1.20
CA ILE A 134 -8.28 0.18 -0.12
C ILE A 134 -7.22 1.27 -0.34
N ALA A 135 -6.75 1.49 -1.58
CA ALA A 135 -5.86 2.58 -1.92
C ALA A 135 -6.43 3.93 -1.48
N ALA A 136 -7.66 4.23 -1.88
CA ALA A 136 -8.32 5.48 -1.50
C ALA A 136 -8.49 5.65 0.03
N ILE A 137 -8.78 4.56 0.76
CA ILE A 137 -8.85 4.58 2.23
C ILE A 137 -7.48 4.88 2.84
N TRP A 138 -6.41 4.36 2.24
CA TRP A 138 -5.06 4.64 2.68
C TRP A 138 -4.70 6.12 2.49
N GLU A 139 -4.94 6.68 1.30
CA GLU A 139 -4.74 8.11 1.02
C GLU A 139 -5.55 9.02 1.99
N PHE A 140 -6.77 8.62 2.34
CA PHE A 140 -7.53 9.36 3.35
C PHE A 140 -6.87 9.31 4.73
N ALA A 141 -6.20 8.21 5.07
CA ALA A 141 -5.49 8.09 6.33
C ALA A 141 -4.21 8.95 6.33
N GLU A 142 -3.46 8.98 5.22
CA GLU A 142 -2.28 9.84 5.05
C GLU A 142 -2.65 11.31 5.11
N PHE A 143 -3.64 11.74 4.31
CA PHE A 143 -4.18 13.10 4.35
C PHE A 143 -4.63 13.48 5.77
N GLY A 144 -5.32 12.58 6.47
CA GLY A 144 -5.76 12.81 7.84
C GLY A 144 -4.60 12.96 8.82
N ALA A 145 -3.53 12.15 8.65
CA ALA A 145 -2.33 12.25 9.46
C ALA A 145 -1.61 13.59 9.26
N ASP A 146 -1.46 14.02 8.02
CA ASP A 146 -0.83 15.31 7.70
C ASP A 146 -1.65 16.49 8.22
N ARG A 147 -2.96 16.45 7.99
CA ARG A 147 -3.86 17.56 8.32
C ARG A 147 -4.13 17.71 9.81
N PHE A 148 -4.22 16.61 10.56
CA PHE A 148 -4.67 16.64 11.95
C PHE A 148 -3.58 16.27 12.96
N LEU A 149 -2.53 15.57 12.53
CA LEU A 149 -1.45 15.14 13.42
C LEU A 149 -0.14 15.89 13.16
N GLY A 150 -0.08 16.75 12.10
CA GLY A 150 1.12 17.50 11.72
C GLY A 150 2.24 16.59 11.22
N MET A 151 1.86 15.52 10.54
CA MET A 151 2.78 14.62 9.85
C MET A 151 3.03 15.12 8.42
N ASP A 152 3.85 14.43 7.67
CA ASP A 152 4.16 14.62 6.26
C ASP A 152 4.26 13.22 5.65
N MET A 153 3.08 12.62 5.42
CA MET A 153 2.96 11.26 4.88
C MET A 153 2.75 11.28 3.37
N GLN A 154 2.06 12.32 2.88
CA GLN A 154 1.91 12.61 1.46
C GLN A 154 3.08 13.47 1.03
N ASP A 155 4.02 12.91 0.27
CA ASP A 155 5.24 13.60 -0.14
C ASP A 155 4.92 14.86 -0.97
N ASP A 156 5.46 16.01 -0.53
CA ASP A 156 5.28 17.27 -1.24
C ASP A 156 6.13 17.34 -2.51
N THR A 157 5.51 17.75 -3.60
CA THR A 157 6.19 17.96 -4.89
C THR A 157 6.38 19.44 -5.19
N LEU A 158 7.59 19.83 -5.60
CA LEU A 158 7.86 21.16 -6.11
C LEU A 158 7.44 21.27 -7.58
N VAL A 159 6.49 22.15 -7.87
CA VAL A 159 5.93 22.35 -9.20
C VAL A 159 6.50 23.65 -9.79
N THR A 160 6.99 23.59 -11.03
CA THR A 160 7.54 24.73 -11.76
C THR A 160 6.59 25.30 -12.81
N HIS A 161 5.41 24.70 -12.95
CA HIS A 161 4.36 25.12 -13.86
C HIS A 161 2.99 24.97 -13.21
N ILE A 162 2.16 25.98 -13.26
CA ILE A 162 0.78 25.94 -12.82
C ILE A 162 -0.16 26.50 -13.88
N THR A 163 -1.29 25.86 -14.11
CA THR A 163 -2.39 26.32 -14.94
C THR A 163 -3.66 26.37 -14.10
N SER A 164 -4.33 27.50 -14.07
CA SER A 164 -5.53 27.67 -13.25
C SER A 164 -6.51 28.67 -13.88
N TYR A 165 -7.79 28.44 -13.63
CA TYR A 165 -8.83 29.44 -13.93
C TYR A 165 -8.68 30.72 -13.10
N LEU A 166 -8.01 30.64 -11.92
CA LEU A 166 -7.70 31.82 -11.09
C LEU A 166 -6.70 32.77 -11.72
N LEU A 167 -5.92 32.27 -12.68
CA LEU A 167 -4.91 33.05 -13.42
C LEU A 167 -5.42 33.56 -14.78
N GLY A 168 -6.65 33.20 -15.15
CA GLY A 168 -7.24 33.55 -16.42
C GLY A 168 -7.81 34.98 -16.43
N GLU A 169 -7.80 35.64 -17.59
CA GLU A 169 -8.29 37.02 -17.77
C GLU A 169 -9.82 37.12 -17.83
N SER A 170 -10.53 35.96 -17.99
CA SER A 170 -11.98 35.92 -18.06
C SER A 170 -12.56 34.58 -17.61
N ILE A 171 -13.86 34.54 -17.34
CA ILE A 171 -14.57 33.33 -16.91
C ILE A 171 -14.43 32.22 -17.97
N GLY A 172 -13.98 31.03 -17.55
CA GLY A 172 -13.82 29.86 -18.42
C GLY A 172 -12.52 29.85 -19.23
N VAL A 173 -11.63 30.81 -19.02
CA VAL A 173 -10.28 30.84 -19.62
C VAL A 173 -9.25 30.57 -18.54
N THR A 174 -8.32 29.68 -18.79
CA THR A 174 -7.18 29.40 -17.90
C THR A 174 -6.03 30.33 -18.21
N GLY A 175 -5.29 30.78 -17.18
CA GLY A 175 -3.96 31.35 -17.29
C GLY A 175 -2.90 30.38 -16.79
N SER A 176 -1.64 30.58 -17.19
CA SER A 176 -0.53 29.74 -16.77
C SER A 176 0.64 30.55 -16.29
N ILE A 177 1.37 30.05 -15.31
CA ILE A 177 2.69 30.53 -14.91
C ILE A 177 3.69 29.41 -15.20
N GLU A 178 4.67 29.75 -16.04
CA GLU A 178 5.71 28.83 -16.49
C GLU A 178 7.04 29.15 -15.80
N ASN A 179 7.90 28.14 -15.67
CA ASN A 179 9.25 28.26 -15.16
C ASN A 179 9.33 28.98 -13.79
N ILE A 180 8.48 28.57 -12.85
CA ILE A 180 8.49 29.07 -11.47
C ILE A 180 9.85 28.70 -10.86
N GLN A 181 10.63 29.73 -10.50
CA GLN A 181 11.97 29.58 -9.92
C GLN A 181 11.99 29.87 -8.42
N SER A 182 11.03 30.65 -7.94
CA SER A 182 10.87 30.92 -6.51
C SER A 182 9.45 31.32 -6.18
N VAL A 183 9.02 30.95 -4.98
CA VAL A 183 7.76 31.34 -4.35
C VAL A 183 8.07 31.77 -2.92
N ALA A 184 7.71 33.01 -2.56
CA ALA A 184 7.92 33.50 -1.20
C ALA A 184 6.68 33.26 -0.33
N VAL A 185 6.84 32.48 0.75
CA VAL A 185 5.82 32.26 1.77
C VAL A 185 6.29 32.86 3.09
N ASN A 186 5.64 33.94 3.54
CA ASN A 186 6.03 34.67 4.75
C ASN A 186 7.52 35.06 4.81
N GLY A 187 8.12 35.39 3.65
CA GLY A 187 9.54 35.74 3.55
C GLY A 187 10.49 34.55 3.47
N ILE A 188 10.01 33.36 3.36
CA ILE A 188 10.79 32.15 3.07
C ILE A 188 10.70 31.89 1.57
N ASP A 189 11.82 31.92 0.87
CA ASP A 189 11.89 31.61 -0.55
C ASP A 189 11.99 30.10 -0.76
N LEU A 190 11.07 29.56 -1.58
CA LEU A 190 11.01 28.17 -1.99
C LEU A 190 11.38 28.07 -3.48
N PRO A 191 12.07 27.00 -3.94
CA PRO A 191 12.54 26.87 -5.33
C PRO A 191 11.43 26.47 -6.32
N GLY A 192 10.18 26.59 -5.96
CA GLY A 192 9.01 26.28 -6.75
C GLY A 192 7.73 26.39 -5.93
N TYR A 193 6.59 26.15 -6.56
CA TYR A 193 5.31 26.04 -5.87
C TYR A 193 5.19 24.65 -5.24
N ILE A 194 4.84 24.59 -3.96
CA ILE A 194 4.66 23.33 -3.26
C ILE A 194 3.26 22.79 -3.55
N ASP A 195 3.18 21.60 -4.10
CA ASP A 195 1.96 20.80 -4.15
C ASP A 195 1.86 20.00 -2.87
N LEU A 196 0.88 20.28 -2.05
CA LEU A 196 0.71 19.65 -0.73
C LEU A 196 0.17 18.22 -0.87
N GLY A 197 0.97 17.33 -1.43
CA GLY A 197 0.69 15.88 -1.51
C GLY A 197 -0.32 15.43 -2.57
N LEU A 198 -0.91 16.34 -3.40
CA LEU A 198 -1.89 15.94 -4.40
C LEU A 198 -1.28 15.06 -5.50
N ILE A 199 -0.10 15.41 -6.00
CA ILE A 199 0.61 14.65 -7.04
C ILE A 199 0.99 13.28 -6.49
N ASP A 200 1.49 13.22 -5.28
CA ASP A 200 1.86 11.98 -4.59
C ASP A 200 0.66 11.03 -4.48
N SER A 201 -0.42 11.45 -3.85
CA SER A 201 -1.65 10.68 -3.71
C SER A 201 -2.21 10.17 -5.04
N MET A 202 -2.20 11.00 -6.09
CA MET A 202 -2.69 10.59 -7.40
C MET A 202 -1.78 9.52 -8.03
N LEU A 203 -0.46 9.69 -7.95
CA LEU A 203 0.51 8.72 -8.47
C LEU A 203 0.41 7.40 -7.73
N ASP A 204 0.25 7.40 -6.42
CA ASP A 204 0.17 6.21 -5.59
C ASP A 204 -1.09 5.41 -5.85
N MET A 205 -2.24 6.07 -5.94
CA MET A 205 -3.48 5.40 -6.38
C MET A 205 -3.36 4.84 -7.81
N MET A 206 -2.68 5.52 -8.73
CA MET A 206 -2.45 5.03 -10.09
C MET A 206 -1.54 3.80 -10.10
N LEU A 207 -0.45 3.82 -9.33
CA LEU A 207 0.49 2.71 -9.24
C LEU A 207 -0.13 1.49 -8.55
N GLU A 208 -0.90 1.69 -7.48
CA GLU A 208 -1.66 0.63 -6.86
C GLU A 208 -2.70 0.04 -7.82
N SER A 209 -3.44 0.89 -8.54
CA SER A 209 -4.39 0.46 -9.57
C SER A 209 -3.72 -0.34 -10.67
N LEU A 210 -2.50 0.04 -11.09
CA LEU A 210 -1.72 -0.70 -12.09
C LEU A 210 -1.33 -2.10 -11.58
N GLY A 211 -0.82 -2.20 -10.34
CA GLY A 211 -0.50 -3.47 -9.68
C GLY A 211 -1.73 -4.38 -9.59
N ALA A 212 -2.88 -3.80 -9.21
CA ALA A 212 -4.15 -4.51 -9.15
C ALA A 212 -4.61 -4.97 -10.53
N LEU A 213 -4.56 -4.12 -11.55
CA LEU A 213 -4.98 -4.45 -12.92
C LEU A 213 -4.17 -5.61 -13.49
N VAL A 214 -2.84 -5.56 -13.38
CA VAL A 214 -1.96 -6.65 -13.82
C VAL A 214 -2.32 -7.95 -13.11
N THR A 215 -2.53 -7.90 -11.81
CA THR A 215 -2.92 -9.07 -11.01
C THR A 215 -4.28 -9.62 -11.45
N CYS A 216 -5.27 -8.77 -11.66
CA CYS A 216 -6.60 -9.18 -12.13
C CYS A 216 -6.55 -9.84 -13.52
N VAL A 217 -5.73 -9.32 -14.43
CA VAL A 217 -5.51 -9.93 -15.75
C VAL A 217 -4.88 -11.32 -15.60
N LEU A 218 -3.88 -11.48 -14.76
CA LEU A 218 -3.23 -12.77 -14.50
C LEU A 218 -4.21 -13.78 -13.86
N LEU A 219 -5.00 -13.37 -12.88
CA LEU A 219 -6.03 -14.20 -12.26
C LEU A 219 -7.11 -14.61 -13.27
N TRP A 220 -7.54 -13.69 -14.11
CA TRP A 220 -8.50 -13.97 -15.18
C TRP A 220 -7.96 -14.98 -16.21
N MET A 221 -6.69 -14.86 -16.60
CA MET A 221 -6.02 -15.79 -17.51
C MET A 221 -5.84 -17.18 -16.89
N ASP A 222 -5.56 -17.24 -15.59
CA ASP A 222 -5.40 -18.51 -14.85
C ASP A 222 -6.72 -19.29 -14.72
N LYS A 223 -7.86 -18.62 -14.79
CA LYS A 223 -9.22 -19.21 -14.69
C LYS A 223 -9.40 -20.09 -13.44
N GLY A 224 -8.77 -19.71 -12.34
CA GLY A 224 -8.86 -20.43 -11.07
C GLY A 224 -8.12 -21.79 -11.03
N LYS A 225 -7.23 -22.08 -11.99
CA LYS A 225 -6.46 -23.34 -12.01
C LYS A 225 -5.46 -23.42 -10.87
N HIS A 226 -4.88 -22.28 -10.47
CA HIS A 226 -3.89 -22.19 -9.41
C HIS A 226 -4.34 -21.19 -8.34
N PRO A 227 -5.32 -21.53 -7.49
CA PRO A 227 -5.85 -20.59 -6.51
C PRO A 227 -4.77 -20.18 -5.54
N LEU A 228 -4.55 -18.87 -5.41
CA LEU A 228 -3.52 -18.27 -4.54
C LEU A 228 -3.92 -18.35 -3.07
N ILE A 229 -5.22 -18.28 -2.79
CA ILE A 229 -5.82 -18.48 -1.47
C ILE A 229 -6.95 -19.52 -1.60
N GLN A 230 -6.85 -20.61 -0.86
CA GLN A 230 -7.79 -21.72 -0.94
C GLN A 230 -8.62 -21.85 0.35
N ALA A 231 -9.91 -22.08 0.24
CA ALA A 231 -10.73 -22.45 1.39
C ALA A 231 -10.30 -23.83 1.93
N THR A 232 -10.13 -23.96 3.25
CA THR A 232 -9.74 -25.23 3.90
C THR A 232 -10.93 -26.12 4.23
N VAL A 233 -12.13 -25.54 4.24
CA VAL A 233 -13.39 -26.26 4.49
C VAL A 233 -14.27 -26.09 3.26
N LYS A 234 -14.65 -27.22 2.63
CA LYS A 234 -15.73 -27.19 1.62
C LYS A 234 -16.98 -26.67 2.33
N GLN A 235 -17.55 -25.59 1.83
CA GLN A 235 -18.89 -25.18 2.23
C GLN A 235 -19.83 -26.34 1.94
N LYS A 236 -20.58 -26.77 2.98
CA LYS A 236 -21.64 -27.78 2.83
C LYS A 236 -22.82 -27.17 2.11
#